data_f2601d6e64f75bca2cabed0559223e31
#
_entry.id   f2601d6e64f75bca2cabed0559223e31
#
_cell.length_a   1.000
_cell.length_b   1.000
_cell.length_c   1.000
_cell.angle_alpha   90.00
_cell.angle_beta   90.00
_cell.angle_gamma   90.00
#
_symmetry.space_group_name_H-M   'P 1'
#
loop_
_entity.id
_entity.type
_entity.pdbx_description
1 polymer ?
#
loop_
_entity_poly.entity_id
_entity_poly.type
_entity_poly.pdbx_seq_one_letter_code
_entity_poly.pdbx_strand_id
1 'polypeptide(L)'
;MRRYTFTAILIATIFITNLVFGMNAIDIVKKGDDVSNAPKDAHIISTMTIIDQNGNKSIRKSEIYQKGTEKRLVRFLYPPDQKGIAFLSLPNDVMYLYLPAFHKIRQIASHVKNQNFAGTDFTYDDLSAFRLSKSHKATLISQDNEYYIVKLVPQKSEGKEYSFLKVWYRKDNFYPMKVEYYNKNGELYKILSRSNLKKIKGYWIAMQMEVKNIKKNHMTRSKMDKVEFDIGLSDRVFTKRFLIRSR
;
A
#
# COMPACT_ATOMS: atom_id res chain seq x y z
N MET A 1 -69.26 30.70 -42.19
CA MET A 1 -68.68 29.72 -41.24
C MET A 1 -67.14 29.54 -41.51
N ARG A 2 -66.26 30.11 -40.69
CA ARG A 2 -64.81 30.00 -40.84
C ARG A 2 -64.36 28.87 -39.89
N ARG A 3 -63.79 27.80 -40.44
CA ARG A 3 -63.22 26.71 -39.70
C ARG A 3 -61.78 27.06 -39.36
N TYR A 4 -61.41 27.13 -38.07
CA TYR A 4 -60.06 27.24 -37.56
C TYR A 4 -59.50 25.86 -37.30
N THR A 5 -58.49 25.44 -38.04
CA THR A 5 -57.71 24.23 -37.80
C THR A 5 -56.59 24.56 -36.80
N PHE A 6 -56.68 23.97 -35.60
CA PHE A 6 -55.61 24.02 -34.61
C PHE A 6 -54.57 22.94 -34.92
N THR A 7 -53.37 23.39 -35.33
CA THR A 7 -52.22 22.49 -35.47
C THR A 7 -51.50 22.39 -34.11
N ALA A 8 -51.62 21.23 -33.47
CA ALA A 8 -50.86 20.96 -32.23
C ALA A 8 -49.42 20.60 -32.57
N ILE A 9 -48.48 21.47 -32.17
CA ILE A 9 -47.03 21.19 -32.27
C ILE A 9 -46.62 20.37 -31.04
N LEU A 10 -46.29 19.09 -31.27
CA LEU A 10 -45.77 18.18 -30.26
C LEU A 10 -44.25 18.45 -30.09
N ILE A 11 -43.85 19.17 -29.04
CA ILE A 11 -42.44 19.37 -28.69
C ILE A 11 -41.95 18.11 -27.97
N ALA A 12 -41.26 17.25 -28.69
CA ALA A 12 -40.57 16.10 -28.10
C ALA A 12 -39.28 16.59 -27.37
N THR A 13 -39.33 16.67 -26.05
CA THR A 13 -38.19 16.96 -25.21
C THR A 13 -37.31 15.71 -25.18
N ILE A 14 -36.19 15.70 -25.94
CA ILE A 14 -35.17 14.65 -25.89
C ILE A 14 -34.39 14.86 -24.61
N PHE A 15 -34.65 14.06 -23.58
CA PHE A 15 -33.76 13.92 -22.41
C PHE A 15 -32.49 13.20 -22.85
N ILE A 16 -31.43 13.96 -23.16
CA ILE A 16 -30.08 13.40 -23.31
C ILE A 16 -29.61 13.07 -21.91
N THR A 17 -29.81 11.82 -21.48
CA THR A 17 -29.14 11.28 -20.30
C THR A 17 -27.64 11.18 -20.64
N ASN A 18 -26.86 12.13 -20.17
CA ASN A 18 -25.41 12.01 -20.16
C ASN A 18 -25.07 10.80 -19.27
N LEU A 19 -24.84 9.65 -19.87
CA LEU A 19 -24.16 8.53 -19.24
C LEU A 19 -22.75 9.00 -18.93
N VAL A 20 -22.55 9.58 -17.73
CA VAL A 20 -21.23 9.78 -17.17
C VAL A 20 -20.67 8.37 -16.93
N PHE A 21 -19.89 7.87 -17.88
CA PHE A 21 -19.09 6.66 -17.67
C PHE A 21 -18.09 6.97 -16.55
N GLY A 22 -18.52 6.74 -15.33
CA GLY A 22 -17.64 6.77 -14.16
C GLY A 22 -16.50 5.76 -14.38
N MET A 23 -15.27 6.15 -14.03
CA MET A 23 -14.12 5.25 -14.13
C MET A 23 -14.39 3.95 -13.36
N ASN A 24 -14.10 2.79 -13.98
CA ASN A 24 -14.31 1.49 -13.33
C ASN A 24 -13.39 1.37 -12.10
N ALA A 25 -13.91 0.82 -11.02
CA ALA A 25 -13.18 0.67 -9.75
C ALA A 25 -11.83 -0.05 -9.92
N ILE A 26 -11.78 -1.10 -10.74
CA ILE A 26 -10.52 -1.83 -10.97
C ILE A 26 -9.49 -0.99 -11.74
N ASP A 27 -9.90 -0.07 -12.60
CA ASP A 27 -9.01 0.80 -13.32
C ASP A 27 -8.42 1.90 -12.42
N ILE A 28 -9.19 2.38 -11.43
CA ILE A 28 -8.66 3.25 -10.36
C ILE A 28 -7.55 2.54 -9.61
N VAL A 29 -7.78 1.27 -9.21
CA VAL A 29 -6.79 0.47 -8.47
C VAL A 29 -5.55 0.21 -9.32
N LYS A 30 -5.69 -0.14 -10.60
CA LYS A 30 -4.55 -0.32 -11.54
C LYS A 30 -3.70 0.94 -11.64
N LYS A 31 -4.33 2.11 -11.82
CA LYS A 31 -3.62 3.40 -11.85
C LYS A 31 -2.91 3.68 -10.52
N GLY A 32 -3.55 3.34 -9.38
CA GLY A 32 -2.93 3.44 -8.06
C GLY A 32 -1.71 2.53 -7.90
N ASP A 33 -1.80 1.29 -8.39
CA ASP A 33 -0.67 0.36 -8.43
C ASP A 33 0.46 0.88 -9.34
N ASP A 34 0.11 1.42 -10.51
CA ASP A 34 1.08 1.93 -11.48
C ASP A 34 1.82 3.16 -10.93
N VAL A 35 1.12 4.11 -10.32
CA VAL A 35 1.76 5.31 -9.73
C VAL A 35 2.64 4.95 -8.53
N SER A 36 2.21 3.97 -7.71
CA SER A 36 2.97 3.53 -6.53
C SER A 36 4.23 2.74 -6.88
N ASN A 37 4.25 2.09 -8.05
CA ASN A 37 5.33 1.23 -8.51
C ASN A 37 5.98 1.76 -9.80
N ALA A 38 5.82 3.05 -10.10
CA ALA A 38 6.33 3.69 -11.33
C ALA A 38 7.86 3.63 -11.47
N PRO A 39 8.69 3.82 -10.41
CA PRO A 39 10.14 3.72 -10.51
C PRO A 39 10.56 2.28 -10.89
N LYS A 40 11.59 2.17 -11.76
CA LYS A 40 12.20 0.87 -12.09
C LYS A 40 12.83 0.22 -10.87
N ASP A 41 13.48 1.02 -10.04
CA ASP A 41 14.00 0.63 -8.74
C ASP A 41 14.04 1.82 -7.77
N ALA A 42 14.17 1.52 -6.47
CA ALA A 42 14.26 2.50 -5.41
C ALA A 42 15.20 2.04 -4.29
N HIS A 43 15.95 3.00 -3.74
CA HIS A 43 16.68 2.88 -2.49
C HIS A 43 16.21 3.96 -1.53
N ILE A 44 15.74 3.54 -0.35
CA ILE A 44 15.10 4.44 0.62
C ILE A 44 15.73 4.17 2.00
N ILE A 45 16.12 5.25 2.70
CA ILE A 45 16.43 5.22 4.12
C ILE A 45 15.26 5.85 4.86
N SER A 46 14.80 5.21 5.92
CA SER A 46 13.70 5.72 6.73
C SER A 46 13.96 5.58 8.21
N THR A 47 13.42 6.54 8.97
CA THR A 47 13.32 6.50 10.43
C THR A 47 11.89 6.20 10.81
N MET A 48 11.69 5.16 11.62
CA MET A 48 10.40 4.77 12.18
C MET A 48 10.38 5.06 13.68
N THR A 49 9.27 5.62 14.16
CA THR A 49 8.95 5.74 15.60
C THR A 49 7.80 4.80 15.89
N ILE A 50 8.04 3.83 16.74
CA ILE A 50 7.03 2.88 17.23
C ILE A 50 6.54 3.40 18.57
N ILE A 51 5.22 3.49 18.74
CA ILE A 51 4.55 3.97 19.96
C ILE A 51 3.67 2.85 20.47
N ASP A 52 4.00 2.31 21.64
CA ASP A 52 3.26 1.23 22.27
C ASP A 52 1.97 1.70 22.95
N GLN A 53 1.18 0.77 23.48
CA GLN A 53 -0.08 1.05 24.18
C GLN A 53 0.06 1.97 25.40
N ASN A 54 1.25 2.04 26.00
CA ASN A 54 1.57 2.87 27.17
C ASN A 54 2.15 4.22 26.77
N GLY A 55 2.31 4.50 25.47
CA GLY A 55 2.91 5.72 24.95
C GLY A 55 4.45 5.72 24.89
N ASN A 56 5.10 4.61 25.26
CA ASN A 56 6.55 4.48 25.14
C ASN A 56 6.98 4.52 23.66
N LYS A 57 8.07 5.21 23.39
CA LYS A 57 8.58 5.39 22.03
C LYS A 57 9.88 4.61 21.83
N SER A 58 9.95 3.88 20.75
CA SER A 58 11.19 3.27 20.26
C SER A 58 11.47 3.66 18.81
N ILE A 59 12.75 3.81 18.48
CA ILE A 59 13.19 4.26 17.16
C ILE A 59 13.83 3.10 16.41
N ARG A 60 13.50 2.99 15.12
CA ARG A 60 14.15 2.10 14.16
C ARG A 60 14.64 2.93 12.97
N LYS A 61 15.83 2.65 12.47
CA LYS A 61 16.24 3.10 11.14
C LYS A 61 16.25 1.90 10.21
N SER A 62 15.74 2.06 9.02
CA SER A 62 15.68 0.99 8.02
C SER A 62 16.19 1.45 6.67
N GLU A 63 16.72 0.49 5.93
CA GLU A 63 17.10 0.58 4.54
C GLU A 63 16.15 -0.28 3.73
N ILE A 64 15.61 0.27 2.65
CA ILE A 64 14.64 -0.40 1.79
C ILE A 64 15.17 -0.36 0.36
N TYR A 65 15.25 -1.53 -0.27
CA TYR A 65 15.48 -1.68 -1.70
C TYR A 65 14.22 -2.25 -2.34
N GLN A 66 13.83 -1.68 -3.47
CA GLN A 66 12.71 -2.17 -4.27
C GLN A 66 13.14 -2.21 -5.73
N LYS A 67 12.72 -3.25 -6.48
CA LYS A 67 12.88 -3.34 -7.93
C LYS A 67 11.61 -3.88 -8.56
N GLY A 68 11.03 -3.07 -9.44
CA GLY A 68 9.73 -3.36 -10.02
C GLY A 68 8.64 -3.52 -8.95
N THR A 69 7.68 -4.39 -9.23
CA THR A 69 6.49 -4.62 -8.40
C THR A 69 6.58 -5.85 -7.50
N GLU A 70 7.70 -6.59 -7.53
CA GLU A 70 7.76 -7.94 -6.94
C GLU A 70 8.99 -8.18 -6.06
N LYS A 71 10.02 -7.30 -6.13
CA LYS A 71 11.24 -7.49 -5.33
C LYS A 71 11.39 -6.37 -4.32
N ARG A 72 11.43 -6.72 -3.05
CA ARG A 72 11.69 -5.77 -1.97
C ARG A 72 12.56 -6.40 -0.89
N LEU A 73 13.55 -5.63 -0.42
CA LEU A 73 14.34 -5.95 0.76
C LEU A 73 14.20 -4.81 1.76
N VAL A 74 13.91 -5.14 3.01
CA VAL A 74 13.88 -4.19 4.14
C VAL A 74 14.88 -4.69 5.17
N ARG A 75 15.78 -3.81 5.66
CA ARG A 75 16.78 -4.14 6.67
C ARG A 75 16.82 -3.08 7.74
N PHE A 76 16.87 -3.45 9.01
CA PHE A 76 17.10 -2.52 10.09
C PHE A 76 18.58 -2.15 10.20
N LEU A 77 18.83 -0.87 10.36
CA LEU A 77 20.16 -0.28 10.58
C LEU A 77 20.37 0.13 12.03
N TYR A 78 19.28 0.34 12.79
CA TYR A 78 19.25 0.78 14.19
C TYR A 78 17.97 0.33 14.87
N PRO A 79 17.98 0.04 16.18
CA PRO A 79 19.10 0.10 17.13
C PRO A 79 20.07 -1.09 16.99
N PRO A 80 21.18 -1.12 17.74
CA PRO A 80 22.21 -2.16 17.62
C PRO A 80 21.68 -3.59 17.81
N ASP A 81 20.76 -3.81 18.74
CA ASP A 81 20.13 -5.11 19.02
C ASP A 81 19.18 -5.60 17.91
N GLN A 82 18.70 -4.69 17.06
CA GLN A 82 17.82 -4.99 15.91
C GLN A 82 18.58 -4.89 14.57
N LYS A 83 19.79 -4.35 14.59
CA LYS A 83 20.59 -4.14 13.38
C LYS A 83 20.79 -5.46 12.62
N GLY A 84 20.52 -5.41 11.31
CA GLY A 84 20.68 -6.55 10.42
C GLY A 84 19.47 -7.48 10.34
N ILE A 85 18.43 -7.33 11.20
CA ILE A 85 17.16 -8.00 10.93
C ILE A 85 16.69 -7.55 9.55
N ALA A 86 16.42 -8.52 8.66
CA ALA A 86 16.09 -8.21 7.29
C ALA A 86 14.99 -9.11 6.73
N PHE A 87 14.13 -8.49 5.94
CA PHE A 87 13.03 -9.11 5.22
C PHE A 87 13.29 -9.03 3.73
N LEU A 88 13.03 -10.10 3.00
CA LEU A 88 13.13 -10.17 1.54
C LEU A 88 11.83 -10.74 0.96
N SER A 89 11.19 -9.97 0.08
CA SER A 89 10.06 -10.39 -0.74
C SER A 89 10.54 -10.58 -2.18
N LEU A 90 10.12 -11.68 -2.80
CA LEU A 90 10.46 -12.11 -4.15
C LEU A 90 9.18 -12.43 -4.93
N PRO A 91 9.25 -12.58 -6.28
CA PRO A 91 8.14 -13.05 -7.09
C PRO A 91 7.51 -14.34 -6.56
N ASN A 92 6.24 -14.59 -6.96
CA ASN A 92 5.46 -15.75 -6.54
C ASN A 92 5.22 -15.84 -5.03
N ASP A 93 5.16 -14.66 -4.38
CA ASP A 93 4.81 -14.54 -2.97
C ASP A 93 5.81 -15.24 -2.01
N VAL A 94 7.06 -15.40 -2.46
CA VAL A 94 8.16 -15.99 -1.67
C VAL A 94 8.77 -14.93 -0.77
N MET A 95 8.82 -15.21 0.53
CA MET A 95 9.32 -14.27 1.53
C MET A 95 10.32 -14.94 2.47
N TYR A 96 11.35 -14.19 2.87
CA TYR A 96 12.37 -14.64 3.82
C TYR A 96 12.60 -13.59 4.91
N LEU A 97 12.85 -14.09 6.11
CA LEU A 97 13.28 -13.30 7.28
C LEU A 97 14.69 -13.77 7.68
N TYR A 98 15.59 -12.82 7.84
CA TYR A 98 16.90 -13.04 8.46
C TYR A 98 16.93 -12.49 9.88
N LEU A 99 17.37 -13.32 10.82
CA LEU A 99 17.54 -12.98 12.22
C LEU A 99 19.03 -13.12 12.58
N PRO A 100 19.79 -12.00 12.67
CA PRO A 100 21.24 -12.00 12.90
C PRO A 100 21.63 -12.72 14.18
N ALA A 101 20.90 -12.52 15.27
CA ALA A 101 21.16 -13.16 16.57
C ALA A 101 21.23 -14.69 16.49
N PHE A 102 20.56 -15.30 15.52
CA PHE A 102 20.53 -16.75 15.30
C PHE A 102 21.29 -17.19 14.05
N HIS A 103 21.85 -16.26 13.28
CA HIS A 103 22.45 -16.50 11.97
C HIS A 103 21.56 -17.34 11.02
N LYS A 104 20.22 -17.19 11.13
CA LYS A 104 19.24 -18.02 10.41
C LYS A 104 18.41 -17.23 9.45
N ILE A 105 18.23 -17.80 8.24
CA ILE A 105 17.20 -17.38 7.28
C ILE A 105 16.01 -18.32 7.45
N ARG A 106 14.82 -17.74 7.62
CA ARG A 106 13.54 -18.49 7.65
C ARG A 106 12.69 -18.06 6.47
N GLN A 107 12.08 -19.02 5.79
CA GLN A 107 11.02 -18.73 4.84
C GLN A 107 9.73 -18.44 5.62
N ILE A 108 9.01 -17.39 5.20
CA ILE A 108 7.76 -17.00 5.84
C ILE A 108 6.62 -17.78 5.19
N ALA A 109 5.97 -18.63 5.98
CA ALA A 109 4.80 -19.38 5.53
C ALA A 109 3.57 -18.47 5.37
N SER A 110 2.61 -18.88 4.54
CA SER A 110 1.43 -18.06 4.21
C SER A 110 0.63 -17.61 5.44
N HIS A 111 0.47 -18.47 6.45
CA HIS A 111 -0.25 -18.14 7.69
C HIS A 111 0.48 -17.14 8.61
N VAL A 112 1.80 -16.91 8.38
CA VAL A 112 2.62 -15.98 9.17
C VAL A 112 2.65 -14.57 8.55
N LYS A 113 2.25 -14.40 7.28
CA LYS A 113 2.36 -13.13 6.53
C LYS A 113 1.64 -11.96 7.18
N ASN A 114 0.59 -12.22 7.96
CA ASN A 114 -0.16 -11.20 8.69
C ASN A 114 0.47 -10.81 10.04
N GLN A 115 1.53 -11.50 10.45
CA GLN A 115 2.22 -11.14 11.70
C GLN A 115 3.02 -9.84 11.49
N ASN A 116 3.14 -9.09 12.57
CA ASN A 116 3.87 -7.84 12.58
C ASN A 116 5.38 -8.08 12.42
N PHE A 117 6.00 -7.30 11.55
CA PHE A 117 7.44 -7.34 11.34
C PHE A 117 8.17 -6.66 12.51
N ALA A 118 8.93 -7.45 13.26
CA ALA A 118 9.87 -7.00 14.29
C ALA A 118 9.33 -5.90 15.23
N GLY A 119 8.10 -6.07 15.70
CA GLY A 119 7.45 -5.16 16.66
C GLY A 119 6.87 -3.89 16.06
N THR A 120 6.91 -3.71 14.74
CA THR A 120 6.21 -2.61 14.05
C THR A 120 4.74 -2.98 13.80
N ASP A 121 3.90 -2.02 13.36
CA ASP A 121 2.52 -2.32 12.92
C ASP A 121 2.42 -2.71 11.45
N PHE A 122 3.55 -2.75 10.74
CA PHE A 122 3.62 -3.33 9.41
C PHE A 122 3.67 -4.85 9.50
N THR A 123 2.78 -5.51 8.78
CA THR A 123 2.86 -6.97 8.60
C THR A 123 3.86 -7.30 7.49
N TYR A 124 4.30 -8.57 7.41
CA TYR A 124 5.10 -9.02 6.27
C TYR A 124 4.38 -8.80 4.94
N ASP A 125 3.05 -8.94 4.94
CA ASP A 125 2.22 -8.68 3.76
C ASP A 125 2.24 -7.18 3.37
N ASP A 126 2.15 -6.25 4.34
CA ASP A 126 2.27 -4.82 4.08
C ASP A 126 3.65 -4.42 3.50
N LEU A 127 4.71 -5.15 3.90
CA LEU A 127 6.07 -4.89 3.43
C LEU A 127 6.38 -5.55 2.09
N SER A 128 5.55 -6.47 1.61
CA SER A 128 5.78 -7.11 0.32
C SER A 128 5.54 -6.14 -0.83
N ALA A 129 6.24 -6.36 -1.93
CA ALA A 129 5.96 -5.64 -3.18
C ALA A 129 4.85 -6.39 -3.93
N PHE A 130 3.67 -5.80 -4.10
CA PHE A 130 2.55 -6.41 -4.82
C PHE A 130 1.61 -5.38 -5.43
N ARG A 131 0.73 -5.86 -6.33
CA ARG A 131 -0.32 -5.06 -6.97
C ARG A 131 -1.70 -5.46 -6.42
N LEU A 132 -2.41 -4.51 -5.81
CA LEU A 132 -3.76 -4.74 -5.28
C LEU A 132 -4.75 -5.14 -6.38
N SER A 133 -4.61 -4.59 -7.57
CA SER A 133 -5.46 -4.92 -8.72
C SER A 133 -5.40 -6.38 -9.16
N LYS A 134 -4.29 -7.06 -8.91
CA LYS A 134 -4.12 -8.49 -9.25
C LYS A 134 -4.71 -9.44 -8.22
N SER A 135 -4.85 -9.00 -6.97
CA SER A 135 -5.19 -9.86 -5.84
C SER A 135 -6.56 -9.57 -5.21
N HIS A 136 -7.25 -8.51 -5.65
CA HIS A 136 -8.53 -8.09 -5.07
C HIS A 136 -9.60 -7.83 -6.13
N LYS A 137 -10.85 -8.06 -5.75
CA LYS A 137 -12.02 -7.52 -6.45
C LYS A 137 -12.28 -6.11 -5.96
N ALA A 138 -12.50 -5.17 -6.88
CA ALA A 138 -12.67 -3.75 -6.59
C ALA A 138 -14.11 -3.31 -6.79
N THR A 139 -14.64 -2.49 -5.87
CA THR A 139 -15.94 -1.83 -5.99
C THR A 139 -15.78 -0.37 -5.56
N LEU A 140 -16.17 0.58 -6.40
CA LEU A 140 -16.24 1.99 -6.03
C LEU A 140 -17.44 2.18 -5.09
N ILE A 141 -17.17 2.59 -3.84
CA ILE A 141 -18.22 2.75 -2.82
C ILE A 141 -18.64 4.19 -2.63
N SER A 142 -17.73 5.14 -2.84
CA SER A 142 -18.03 6.57 -2.86
C SER A 142 -16.90 7.36 -3.53
N GLN A 143 -17.16 8.64 -3.76
CA GLN A 143 -16.15 9.61 -4.19
C GLN A 143 -16.54 10.99 -3.67
N ASP A 144 -15.54 11.81 -3.37
CA ASP A 144 -15.66 13.23 -3.05
C ASP A 144 -14.88 14.08 -4.07
N ASN A 145 -14.58 15.33 -3.77
CA ASN A 145 -13.82 16.21 -4.67
C ASN A 145 -12.36 15.78 -4.85
N GLU A 146 -11.76 15.10 -3.85
CA GLU A 146 -10.33 14.78 -3.81
C GLU A 146 -10.05 13.29 -4.05
N TYR A 147 -10.98 12.39 -3.65
CA TYR A 147 -10.73 10.96 -3.60
C TYR A 147 -11.79 10.12 -4.31
N TYR A 148 -11.32 9.01 -4.89
CA TYR A 148 -12.12 7.81 -5.11
C TYR A 148 -11.95 6.90 -3.91
N ILE A 149 -13.06 6.40 -3.33
CA ILE A 149 -13.03 5.45 -2.21
C ILE A 149 -13.46 4.09 -2.73
N VAL A 150 -12.50 3.16 -2.75
CA VAL A 150 -12.68 1.82 -3.34
C VAL A 150 -12.64 0.77 -2.25
N LYS A 151 -13.64 -0.11 -2.22
CA LYS A 151 -13.63 -1.35 -1.43
C LYS A 151 -12.89 -2.43 -2.19
N LEU A 152 -11.93 -3.07 -1.54
CA LEU A 152 -11.13 -4.15 -2.09
C LEU A 152 -11.36 -5.43 -1.28
N VAL A 153 -11.87 -6.47 -1.92
CA VAL A 153 -12.07 -7.79 -1.31
C VAL A 153 -11.03 -8.75 -1.88
N PRO A 154 -10.20 -9.42 -1.02
CA PRO A 154 -9.20 -10.34 -1.51
C PRO A 154 -9.84 -11.50 -2.29
N GLN A 155 -9.27 -11.85 -3.45
CA GLN A 155 -9.73 -12.98 -4.27
C GLN A 155 -9.45 -14.32 -3.59
N LYS A 156 -8.35 -14.40 -2.82
CA LYS A 156 -8.00 -15.51 -1.94
C LYS A 156 -7.97 -14.97 -0.51
N SER A 157 -8.87 -15.45 0.33
CA SER A 157 -8.97 -15.03 1.73
C SER A 157 -8.04 -15.81 2.65
N GLU A 158 -7.47 -16.92 2.17
CA GLU A 158 -6.53 -17.74 2.92
C GLU A 158 -5.29 -16.93 3.30
N GLY A 159 -4.94 -16.96 4.57
CA GLY A 159 -3.80 -16.20 5.10
C GLY A 159 -4.01 -14.69 5.23
N LYS A 160 -5.22 -14.13 5.01
CA LYS A 160 -5.51 -12.71 5.27
C LYS A 160 -6.29 -12.54 6.57
N GLU A 161 -5.87 -11.58 7.42
CA GLU A 161 -6.61 -11.20 8.64
C GLU A 161 -7.82 -10.31 8.31
N TYR A 162 -7.78 -9.57 7.22
CA TYR A 162 -8.87 -8.70 6.81
C TYR A 162 -9.84 -9.39 5.86
N SER A 163 -11.12 -9.01 5.96
CA SER A 163 -12.16 -9.41 5.02
C SER A 163 -12.22 -8.49 3.81
N PHE A 164 -11.94 -7.20 4.01
CA PHE A 164 -11.83 -6.20 2.95
C PHE A 164 -10.99 -4.99 3.40
N LEU A 165 -10.56 -4.22 2.42
CA LEU A 165 -9.93 -2.92 2.60
C LEU A 165 -10.85 -1.83 2.06
N LYS A 166 -10.76 -0.61 2.61
CA LYS A 166 -11.19 0.62 1.95
C LYS A 166 -9.94 1.44 1.63
N VAL A 167 -9.82 1.88 0.40
CA VAL A 167 -8.65 2.62 -0.07
C VAL A 167 -9.09 3.94 -0.69
N TRP A 168 -8.42 5.03 -0.27
CA TRP A 168 -8.63 6.38 -0.77
C TRP A 168 -7.58 6.68 -1.82
N TYR A 169 -7.97 6.75 -3.09
CA TYR A 169 -7.12 7.11 -4.22
C TYR A 169 -7.36 8.56 -4.59
N ARG A 170 -6.31 9.37 -4.65
CA ARG A 170 -6.42 10.76 -5.11
C ARG A 170 -6.96 10.83 -6.54
N LYS A 171 -7.81 11.81 -6.84
CA LYS A 171 -8.36 11.99 -8.19
C LYS A 171 -7.35 12.56 -9.18
N ASP A 172 -6.42 13.40 -8.70
CA ASP A 172 -5.43 14.10 -9.53
C ASP A 172 -4.27 13.20 -10.01
N ASN A 173 -3.92 12.17 -9.24
CA ASN A 173 -2.74 11.34 -9.53
C ASN A 173 -2.88 9.86 -9.17
N PHE A 174 -4.03 9.43 -8.66
CA PHE A 174 -4.35 8.06 -8.24
C PHE A 174 -3.47 7.51 -7.10
N TYR A 175 -2.64 8.32 -6.45
CA TYR A 175 -1.83 7.85 -5.34
C TYR A 175 -2.71 7.44 -4.16
N PRO A 176 -2.53 6.21 -3.57
CA PRO A 176 -3.33 5.76 -2.43
C PRO A 176 -2.86 6.45 -1.15
N MET A 177 -3.71 7.29 -0.57
CA MET A 177 -3.37 8.09 0.62
C MET A 177 -3.74 7.42 1.92
N LYS A 178 -4.80 6.59 1.92
CA LYS A 178 -5.29 5.93 3.13
C LYS A 178 -5.78 4.53 2.81
N VAL A 179 -5.52 3.59 3.71
CA VAL A 179 -6.06 2.23 3.68
C VAL A 179 -6.64 1.91 5.05
N GLU A 180 -7.89 1.53 5.09
CA GLU A 180 -8.56 0.98 6.27
C GLU A 180 -8.70 -0.53 6.10
N TYR A 181 -8.35 -1.27 7.15
CA TYR A 181 -8.39 -2.72 7.20
C TYR A 181 -9.54 -3.17 8.10
N TYR A 182 -10.44 -3.95 7.55
CA TYR A 182 -11.61 -4.48 8.26
C TYR A 182 -11.44 -5.98 8.48
N ASN A 183 -11.58 -6.43 9.73
CA ASN A 183 -11.44 -7.83 10.10
C ASN A 183 -12.60 -8.69 9.56
N LYS A 184 -12.60 -9.98 9.86
CA LYS A 184 -13.64 -10.92 9.40
C LYS A 184 -15.04 -10.61 9.93
N ASN A 185 -15.13 -9.88 11.05
CA ASN A 185 -16.39 -9.41 11.63
C ASN A 185 -16.87 -8.07 11.03
N GLY A 186 -16.10 -7.48 10.10
CA GLY A 186 -16.40 -6.18 9.52
C GLY A 186 -16.00 -4.98 10.40
N GLU A 187 -15.18 -5.19 11.43
CA GLU A 187 -14.71 -4.14 12.33
C GLU A 187 -13.40 -3.54 11.84
N LEU A 188 -13.28 -2.22 11.91
CA LEU A 188 -12.05 -1.51 11.61
C LEU A 188 -10.99 -1.79 12.69
N TYR A 189 -9.84 -2.35 12.32
CA TYR A 189 -8.79 -2.68 13.28
C TYR A 189 -7.44 -2.04 13.00
N LYS A 190 -7.16 -1.65 11.75
CA LYS A 190 -5.89 -1.03 11.35
C LYS A 190 -6.13 0.06 10.30
N ILE A 191 -5.39 1.17 10.42
CA ILE A 191 -5.39 2.26 9.43
C ILE A 191 -3.94 2.51 9.02
N LEU A 192 -3.69 2.56 7.71
CA LEU A 192 -2.46 3.07 7.12
C LEU A 192 -2.77 4.41 6.47
N SER A 193 -2.06 5.45 6.85
CA SER A 193 -2.17 6.80 6.29
C SER A 193 -0.85 7.25 5.70
N ARG A 194 -0.91 8.00 4.62
CA ARG A 194 0.26 8.59 3.94
C ARG A 194 0.09 10.10 3.90
N SER A 195 1.17 10.83 4.08
CA SER A 195 1.18 12.30 4.05
C SER A 195 2.48 12.85 3.47
N ASN A 196 2.54 14.16 3.28
CA ASN A 196 3.69 14.84 2.70
C ASN A 196 4.08 14.25 1.33
N LEU A 197 3.09 14.14 0.42
CA LEU A 197 3.28 13.62 -0.92
C LEU A 197 4.20 14.55 -1.72
N LYS A 198 5.27 14.01 -2.26
CA LYS A 198 6.25 14.74 -3.08
C LYS A 198 6.47 14.06 -4.42
N LYS A 199 6.98 14.83 -5.37
CA LYS A 199 7.41 14.32 -6.68
C LYS A 199 8.94 14.37 -6.75
N ILE A 200 9.61 13.20 -6.88
CA ILE A 200 11.07 13.06 -6.96
C ILE A 200 11.37 12.37 -8.30
N LYS A 201 12.22 12.96 -9.14
CA LYS A 201 12.51 12.46 -10.50
C LYS A 201 11.26 12.12 -11.32
N GLY A 202 10.17 12.86 -11.12
CA GLY A 202 8.90 12.60 -11.83
C GLY A 202 7.98 11.59 -11.13
N TYR A 203 8.40 10.88 -10.12
CA TYR A 203 7.64 9.85 -9.40
C TYR A 203 7.04 10.38 -8.10
N TRP A 204 5.79 10.01 -7.81
CA TRP A 204 5.12 10.36 -6.56
C TRP A 204 5.55 9.45 -5.42
N ILE A 205 5.81 10.02 -4.25
CA ILE A 205 6.10 9.30 -3.02
C ILE A 205 5.59 10.06 -1.80
N ALA A 206 4.95 9.38 -0.87
CA ALA A 206 4.64 9.93 0.45
C ALA A 206 5.88 9.89 1.33
N MET A 207 6.33 11.06 1.81
CA MET A 207 7.51 11.16 2.68
C MET A 207 7.23 10.75 4.12
N GLN A 208 5.96 10.60 4.49
CA GLN A 208 5.52 10.14 5.81
C GLN A 208 4.43 9.09 5.66
N MET A 209 4.48 8.09 6.52
CA MET A 209 3.52 7.02 6.61
C MET A 209 3.25 6.70 8.08
N GLU A 210 2.00 6.46 8.43
CA GLU A 210 1.58 6.04 9.76
C GLU A 210 0.71 4.79 9.64
N VAL A 211 1.01 3.79 10.45
CA VAL A 211 0.13 2.63 10.64
C VAL A 211 -0.33 2.62 12.08
N LYS A 212 -1.63 2.70 12.28
CA LYS A 212 -2.28 2.65 13.60
C LYS A 212 -3.05 1.34 13.73
N ASN A 213 -2.68 0.55 14.72
CA ASN A 213 -3.44 -0.62 15.17
C ASN A 213 -4.43 -0.15 16.26
N ILE A 214 -5.71 -0.04 15.88
CA ILE A 214 -6.75 0.50 16.76
C ILE A 214 -6.99 -0.44 17.94
N LYS A 215 -7.03 -1.75 17.68
CA LYS A 215 -7.32 -2.76 18.69
C LYS A 215 -6.23 -2.87 19.75
N LYS A 216 -4.97 -2.68 19.35
CA LYS A 216 -3.81 -2.77 20.26
C LYS A 216 -3.42 -1.42 20.85
N ASN A 217 -4.04 -0.32 20.44
CA ASN A 217 -3.60 1.05 20.76
C ASN A 217 -2.10 1.25 20.51
N HIS A 218 -1.62 0.78 19.36
CA HIS A 218 -0.21 0.75 18.98
C HIS A 218 -0.04 1.43 17.61
N MET A 219 1.08 2.11 17.39
CA MET A 219 1.28 2.90 16.19
C MET A 219 2.73 2.90 15.75
N THR A 220 2.95 2.82 14.45
CA THR A 220 4.25 3.01 13.81
C THR A 220 4.18 4.18 12.83
N ARG A 221 4.99 5.22 13.07
CA ARG A 221 5.20 6.34 12.14
C ARG A 221 6.52 6.13 11.41
N SER A 222 6.52 6.27 10.10
CA SER A 222 7.72 6.20 9.26
C SER A 222 7.91 7.51 8.51
N LYS A 223 9.14 8.03 8.53
CA LYS A 223 9.58 9.20 7.76
C LYS A 223 10.68 8.73 6.80
N MET A 224 10.56 9.08 5.53
CA MET A 224 11.59 8.84 4.53
C MET A 224 12.66 9.92 4.66
N ASP A 225 13.88 9.53 5.05
CA ASP A 225 15.01 10.45 5.24
C ASP A 225 15.77 10.65 3.93
N LYS A 226 15.89 9.59 3.12
CA LYS A 226 16.52 9.61 1.79
C LYS A 226 15.70 8.76 0.82
N VAL A 227 15.53 9.24 -0.40
CA VAL A 227 14.85 8.52 -1.48
C VAL A 227 15.63 8.69 -2.77
N GLU A 228 16.01 7.57 -3.37
CA GLU A 228 16.69 7.51 -4.66
C GLU A 228 15.92 6.57 -5.58
N PHE A 229 15.58 7.04 -6.77
CA PHE A 229 14.88 6.27 -7.80
C PHE A 229 15.76 6.06 -9.03
N ASP A 230 15.57 4.92 -9.70
CA ASP A 230 16.21 4.56 -10.97
C ASP A 230 17.74 4.66 -10.88
N ILE A 231 18.30 3.98 -9.88
CA ILE A 231 19.76 3.92 -9.62
C ILE A 231 20.42 2.67 -10.20
N GLY A 232 19.65 1.83 -10.93
CA GLY A 232 20.18 0.63 -11.57
C GLY A 232 20.48 -0.50 -10.61
N LEU A 233 19.59 -0.79 -9.64
CA LEU A 233 19.80 -1.86 -8.67
C LEU A 233 20.02 -3.21 -9.36
N SER A 234 21.14 -3.87 -8.99
CA SER A 234 21.42 -5.23 -9.41
C SER A 234 20.47 -6.22 -8.74
N ASP A 235 20.07 -7.29 -9.44
CA ASP A 235 19.29 -8.39 -8.87
C ASP A 235 20.00 -9.11 -7.72
N ARG A 236 21.33 -8.99 -7.61
CA ARG A 236 22.12 -9.50 -6.48
C ARG A 236 21.68 -8.96 -5.13
N VAL A 237 21.05 -7.76 -5.09
CA VAL A 237 20.48 -7.16 -3.87
C VAL A 237 19.33 -8.01 -3.34
N PHE A 238 18.58 -8.70 -4.20
CA PHE A 238 17.40 -9.47 -3.87
C PHE A 238 17.70 -10.98 -3.77
N THR A 239 18.78 -11.32 -3.03
CA THR A 239 19.21 -12.70 -2.82
C THR A 239 19.38 -13.01 -1.34
N LYS A 240 19.25 -14.29 -0.95
CA LYS A 240 19.55 -14.74 0.42
C LYS A 240 20.98 -14.39 0.85
N ARG A 241 21.93 -14.43 -0.09
CA ARG A 241 23.32 -14.03 0.18
C ARG A 241 23.44 -12.55 0.57
N PHE A 242 22.69 -11.66 -0.09
CA PHE A 242 22.69 -10.25 0.25
C PHE A 242 21.89 -9.98 1.54
N LEU A 243 20.86 -10.79 1.81
CA LEU A 243 20.04 -10.68 3.01
C LEU A 243 20.87 -10.82 4.29
N ILE A 244 21.89 -11.69 4.32
CA ILE A 244 22.77 -11.94 5.47
C ILE A 244 23.96 -10.97 5.58
N ARG A 245 24.20 -10.12 4.58
CA ARG A 245 25.30 -9.15 4.65
C ARG A 245 25.01 -8.10 5.71
N SER A 246 25.78 -8.12 6.80
CA SER A 246 25.88 -6.97 7.71
C SER A 246 26.69 -5.87 7.00
N ARG A 247 26.14 -4.66 6.92
CA ARG A 247 26.88 -3.44 6.62
C ARG A 247 27.21 -2.70 7.90
#